data_a3d9b60b3329dc975ac56c409e51f174
#
_entry.id   a3d9b60b3329dc975ac56c409e51f174
#
_cell.length_a   1.000
_cell.length_b   1.000
_cell.length_c   1.000
_cell.angle_alpha   90.00
_cell.angle_beta   90.00
_cell.angle_gamma   90.00
#
_symmetry.space_group_name_H-M   'P 1'
#
loop_
_entity.id
_entity.type
_entity.pdbx_description
1 polymer ?
#
loop_
_entity_poly.entity_id
_entity_poly.type
_entity_poly.pdbx_seq_one_letter_code
_entity_poly.pdbx_strand_id
1 'polypeptide(L)'
;MRRWTALFLTVLMVLTTIPNAGAAEANPAPPEWVKAGEYVIFDGDPVYQAERWQQIQAFRTDAAAGHQEPKSGETLETQWTVWTEPQSDGKRSRKDFSAGEWFERGLAAMQYAANSDTGRKASTAGICFTQACSLMQKAGAEITDPDYQTVLIWKIRAKLLYWAPSGNEKPYTEYLSTIDSFIALRKVRPLKLAEVLDSPVMDALSETARRRITNDINEISARVNISIDGRKLSVDRGIADGREVSREVDPIIVNGRTMVPIRMIAEALGADVEWVSSFQGARLTRAGVQIDLPIGKTTGYKNGEPFQMEVAPYVKNGRTMVSARYVAEFFGQKVEFNSETRTVEITEDFSVVGNSNLGDWLLPMGAMLNKLNGERNPNLLGGSSRAGILRQSARDYAKDVLNGASWDIQSREDLIETVCRMTFYGHNADFLYDVALINSMSAAEYQQVLKNAQGMDTYMFPYTKQLGEKWGDRGILCWDLFRMSNLVQWGYLAGYLTYPEALALLEPAVTLLHDNFKNWDEAYENYLDGYNWWARNNVLGKNVWETYRGEIYQNMKKNEETAALFNNGLFKTPVKGVPNLTAEQLLASVQ
;
A
#
# COMPACT_ATOMS: atom_id res chain seq x y z
N MET A 1 -8.22 -26.31 -9.72
CA MET A 1 -8.96 -25.02 -9.63
C MET A 1 -10.43 -25.07 -10.08
N ARG A 2 -10.87 -25.90 -11.00
CA ARG A 2 -12.29 -25.92 -11.48
C ARG A 2 -13.30 -26.74 -10.65
N ARG A 3 -12.89 -27.45 -9.60
CA ARG A 3 -13.80 -28.24 -8.74
C ARG A 3 -14.22 -27.56 -7.43
N TRP A 4 -13.63 -26.42 -7.08
CA TRP A 4 -13.95 -25.68 -5.86
C TRP A 4 -14.99 -24.58 -6.08
N THR A 5 -15.12 -24.05 -7.30
CA THR A 5 -16.11 -23.03 -7.66
C THR A 5 -17.56 -23.53 -7.67
N ALA A 6 -17.78 -24.80 -7.93
CA ALA A 6 -19.13 -25.36 -7.95
C ALA A 6 -19.71 -25.61 -6.55
N LEU A 7 -18.87 -25.92 -5.56
CA LEU A 7 -19.32 -26.15 -4.18
C LEU A 7 -19.58 -24.80 -3.45
N PHE A 8 -18.83 -23.76 -3.81
CA PHE A 8 -18.99 -22.41 -3.24
C PHE A 8 -20.25 -21.68 -3.74
N LEU A 9 -20.63 -21.89 -5.01
CA LEU A 9 -21.87 -21.32 -5.55
C LEU A 9 -23.12 -21.92 -4.90
N THR A 10 -23.08 -23.16 -4.45
CA THR A 10 -24.20 -23.82 -3.79
C THR A 10 -24.39 -23.31 -2.35
N VAL A 11 -23.30 -22.98 -1.65
CA VAL A 11 -23.37 -22.41 -0.29
C VAL A 11 -23.76 -20.92 -0.34
N LEU A 12 -23.31 -20.17 -1.34
CA LEU A 12 -23.68 -18.77 -1.53
C LEU A 12 -25.17 -18.63 -1.95
N MET A 13 -25.71 -19.57 -2.76
CA MET A 13 -27.13 -19.57 -3.14
C MET A 13 -28.07 -19.84 -1.95
N VAL A 14 -27.63 -20.58 -0.94
CA VAL A 14 -28.45 -20.81 0.27
C VAL A 14 -28.48 -19.57 1.18
N LEU A 15 -27.44 -18.71 1.12
CA LEU A 15 -27.38 -17.47 1.89
C LEU A 15 -28.03 -16.26 1.18
N THR A 16 -28.23 -16.31 -0.14
CA THR A 16 -28.76 -15.19 -0.94
C THR A 16 -30.26 -15.27 -1.25
N THR A 17 -30.96 -16.32 -0.83
CA THR A 17 -32.40 -16.49 -1.08
C THR A 17 -33.25 -16.16 0.15
N ILE A 18 -32.96 -15.10 0.89
CA ILE A 18 -33.86 -14.57 1.89
C ILE A 18 -34.63 -13.41 1.26
N PRO A 19 -35.98 -13.52 1.10
CA PRO A 19 -36.76 -12.43 0.54
C PRO A 19 -36.72 -11.20 1.44
N ASN A 20 -36.75 -10.03 0.81
CA ASN A 20 -36.92 -8.74 1.46
C ASN A 20 -38.14 -8.77 2.40
N ALA A 21 -37.98 -8.29 3.60
CA ALA A 21 -39.00 -8.27 4.64
C ALA A 21 -40.27 -7.47 4.21
N GLY A 22 -41.27 -8.19 3.77
CA GLY A 22 -42.54 -7.61 3.36
C GLY A 22 -43.60 -8.68 3.07
N ALA A 23 -43.87 -9.59 4.00
CA ALA A 23 -45.07 -10.41 4.20
C ALA A 23 -44.70 -11.52 5.18
N ALA A 24 -45.57 -11.88 6.07
CA ALA A 24 -45.42 -13.02 7.00
C ALA A 24 -45.41 -14.33 6.17
N GLU A 25 -44.28 -14.67 5.57
CA GLU A 25 -44.06 -15.98 4.98
C GLU A 25 -43.61 -16.97 6.03
N ALA A 26 -44.07 -18.21 5.88
CA ALA A 26 -43.73 -19.33 6.75
C ALA A 26 -42.21 -19.38 6.96
N ASN A 27 -41.78 -19.57 8.22
CA ASN A 27 -40.35 -19.69 8.57
C ASN A 27 -39.59 -20.55 7.55
N PRO A 28 -38.49 -20.06 6.98
CA PRO A 28 -37.74 -20.82 6.01
C PRO A 28 -37.31 -22.15 6.63
N ALA A 29 -37.32 -23.19 5.80
CA ALA A 29 -36.88 -24.50 6.25
C ALA A 29 -35.40 -24.43 6.71
N PRO A 30 -35.03 -25.16 7.77
CA PRO A 30 -33.63 -25.20 8.22
C PRO A 30 -32.69 -25.62 7.07
N PRO A 31 -31.50 -25.02 6.96
CA PRO A 31 -30.51 -25.47 5.99
C PRO A 31 -30.11 -26.92 6.19
N GLU A 32 -29.57 -27.57 5.15
CA GLU A 32 -29.18 -28.97 5.20
C GLU A 32 -28.23 -29.31 6.36
N TRP A 33 -27.31 -28.40 6.67
CA TRP A 33 -26.39 -28.57 7.78
C TRP A 33 -27.06 -28.61 9.16
N VAL A 34 -28.27 -28.05 9.32
CA VAL A 34 -29.10 -28.17 10.51
C VAL A 34 -29.93 -29.47 10.48
N LYS A 35 -30.37 -29.91 9.27
CA LYS A 35 -31.19 -31.09 9.08
C LYS A 35 -30.42 -32.41 9.13
N ALA A 36 -29.17 -32.41 8.65
CA ALA A 36 -28.45 -33.64 8.38
C ALA A 36 -27.91 -34.34 9.64
N GLY A 37 -27.94 -33.70 10.81
CA GLY A 37 -27.35 -34.27 12.02
C GLY A 37 -25.86 -34.60 11.88
N GLU A 38 -25.21 -34.02 10.85
CA GLU A 38 -23.84 -34.30 10.52
C GLU A 38 -22.84 -33.66 11.50
N TYR A 39 -23.30 -32.73 12.28
CA TYR A 39 -22.55 -32.14 13.38
C TYR A 39 -23.42 -32.04 14.61
N VAL A 40 -22.89 -32.45 15.70
CA VAL A 40 -23.57 -32.41 16.98
C VAL A 40 -23.26 -31.05 17.61
N ILE A 41 -24.11 -30.06 17.35
CA ILE A 41 -24.14 -28.86 18.16
C ILE A 41 -24.82 -29.17 19.50
N PHE A 42 -25.85 -30.01 19.47
CA PHE A 42 -26.64 -30.44 20.62
C PHE A 42 -26.97 -31.92 20.41
N ASP A 43 -26.49 -32.81 21.10
CA ASP A 43 -26.75 -34.27 21.17
C ASP A 43 -27.45 -34.96 19.96
N GLY A 44 -27.50 -34.32 18.79
CA GLY A 44 -28.09 -34.88 17.58
C GLY A 44 -29.61 -34.98 17.57
N ASP A 45 -30.34 -34.36 18.53
CA ASP A 45 -31.81 -34.35 18.52
C ASP A 45 -32.34 -33.47 17.36
N PRO A 46 -33.03 -34.06 16.36
CA PRO A 46 -33.55 -33.31 15.21
C PRO A 46 -34.60 -32.26 15.60
N VAL A 47 -35.39 -32.51 16.63
CA VAL A 47 -36.41 -31.56 17.14
C VAL A 47 -35.70 -30.33 17.70
N TYR A 48 -34.70 -30.56 18.49
CA TYR A 48 -33.91 -29.49 19.08
C TYR A 48 -33.19 -28.65 18.03
N GLN A 49 -32.65 -29.26 17.01
CA GLN A 49 -32.01 -28.55 15.89
C GLN A 49 -33.01 -27.64 15.14
N ALA A 50 -34.23 -28.08 14.93
CA ALA A 50 -35.28 -27.28 14.30
C ALA A 50 -35.67 -26.05 15.14
N GLU A 51 -35.86 -26.24 16.46
CA GLU A 51 -36.10 -25.16 17.38
C GLU A 51 -34.94 -24.18 17.42
N ARG A 52 -33.75 -24.71 17.39
CA ARG A 52 -32.52 -23.91 17.35
C ARG A 52 -32.40 -23.07 16.09
N TRP A 53 -32.75 -23.62 14.94
CA TRP A 53 -32.81 -22.88 13.70
C TRP A 53 -33.78 -21.71 13.75
N GLN A 54 -34.98 -21.91 14.32
CA GLN A 54 -35.95 -20.83 14.53
C GLN A 54 -35.39 -19.71 15.39
N GLN A 55 -34.66 -20.04 16.46
CA GLN A 55 -34.03 -19.07 17.33
C GLN A 55 -32.92 -18.28 16.56
N ILE A 56 -32.14 -18.94 15.75
CA ILE A 56 -31.12 -18.28 14.90
C ILE A 56 -31.78 -17.27 13.95
N GLN A 57 -32.89 -17.63 13.31
CA GLN A 57 -33.64 -16.72 12.44
C GLN A 57 -34.17 -15.51 13.20
N ALA A 58 -34.73 -15.73 14.38
CA ALA A 58 -35.22 -14.66 15.25
C ALA A 58 -34.07 -13.69 15.65
N PHE A 59 -32.91 -14.19 16.07
CA PHE A 59 -31.75 -13.38 16.37
C PHE A 59 -31.23 -12.59 15.15
N ARG A 60 -31.22 -13.20 13.98
CA ARG A 60 -30.82 -12.53 12.73
C ARG A 60 -31.78 -11.39 12.40
N THR A 61 -33.08 -11.63 12.53
CA THR A 61 -34.13 -10.63 12.29
C THR A 61 -34.03 -9.47 13.28
N ASP A 62 -33.86 -9.76 14.55
CA ASP A 62 -33.73 -8.74 15.58
C ASP A 62 -32.44 -7.91 15.42
N ALA A 63 -31.35 -8.58 15.14
CA ALA A 63 -30.08 -7.88 14.85
C ALA A 63 -30.19 -7.00 13.61
N ALA A 64 -30.86 -7.46 12.56
CA ALA A 64 -31.07 -6.70 11.33
C ALA A 64 -32.02 -5.50 11.55
N ALA A 65 -33.04 -5.65 12.40
CA ALA A 65 -33.96 -4.58 12.75
C ALA A 65 -33.45 -3.63 13.85
N GLY A 66 -32.34 -4.00 14.54
CA GLY A 66 -31.89 -3.27 15.72
C GLY A 66 -32.78 -3.39 16.92
N HIS A 67 -33.63 -4.41 16.97
CA HIS A 67 -34.64 -4.64 18.00
C HIS A 67 -34.22 -5.67 19.04
N GLN A 68 -35.17 -6.03 19.87
CA GLN A 68 -34.98 -6.94 21.00
C GLN A 68 -34.56 -8.34 20.53
N GLU A 69 -33.68 -8.95 21.26
CA GLU A 69 -33.32 -10.34 21.08
C GLU A 69 -34.43 -11.25 21.61
N PRO A 70 -34.70 -12.37 20.94
CA PRO A 70 -35.65 -13.34 21.46
C PRO A 70 -35.17 -13.84 22.82
N LYS A 71 -36.06 -13.82 23.79
CA LYS A 71 -35.78 -14.40 25.10
C LYS A 71 -35.60 -15.90 24.93
N SER A 72 -34.45 -16.41 25.34
CA SER A 72 -34.20 -17.84 25.27
C SER A 72 -35.08 -18.57 26.28
N GLY A 73 -35.66 -19.65 25.86
CA GLY A 73 -36.19 -20.60 26.79
C GLY A 73 -35.08 -21.23 27.66
N GLU A 74 -35.48 -21.76 28.81
CA GLU A 74 -34.63 -22.48 29.78
C GLU A 74 -33.79 -23.61 29.14
N THR A 75 -34.18 -24.10 27.99
CA THR A 75 -33.52 -25.14 27.19
C THR A 75 -32.08 -24.85 26.79
N LEU A 76 -31.73 -23.60 26.58
CA LEU A 76 -30.35 -23.24 26.18
C LEU A 76 -29.35 -23.30 27.33
N GLU A 77 -29.79 -23.02 28.55
CA GLU A 77 -28.92 -23.09 29.73
C GLU A 77 -28.55 -24.54 30.05
N THR A 78 -29.50 -25.46 29.96
CA THR A 78 -29.29 -26.89 30.21
C THR A 78 -28.34 -27.50 29.18
N GLN A 79 -28.38 -27.03 27.95
CA GLN A 79 -27.56 -27.56 26.86
C GLN A 79 -26.22 -26.87 26.73
N TRP A 80 -26.03 -25.71 27.31
CA TRP A 80 -24.78 -25.03 27.37
C TRP A 80 -23.68 -25.81 28.08
N THR A 81 -24.01 -26.61 29.06
CA THR A 81 -23.04 -27.49 29.76
C THR A 81 -22.39 -28.51 28.83
N VAL A 82 -23.09 -28.96 27.80
CA VAL A 82 -22.58 -29.85 26.73
C VAL A 82 -21.69 -29.07 25.76
N TRP A 83 -21.89 -27.76 25.69
CA TRP A 83 -21.25 -26.87 24.71
C TRP A 83 -19.96 -26.21 25.18
N THR A 84 -19.63 -26.27 26.45
CA THR A 84 -18.49 -25.54 27.02
C THR A 84 -17.16 -25.99 26.46
N GLU A 85 -17.10 -27.21 25.94
CA GLU A 85 -15.98 -27.65 25.14
C GLU A 85 -16.53 -28.21 23.82
N PRO A 86 -16.11 -27.70 22.66
CA PRO A 86 -16.42 -28.33 21.40
C PRO A 86 -15.73 -29.68 21.41
N GLN A 87 -16.44 -30.70 21.86
CA GLN A 87 -16.01 -32.06 21.67
C GLN A 87 -15.97 -32.26 20.15
N SER A 88 -14.83 -32.71 19.63
CA SER A 88 -14.85 -33.41 18.37
C SER A 88 -15.76 -34.61 18.62
N ASP A 89 -16.84 -34.71 17.87
CA ASP A 89 -17.67 -35.93 17.85
C ASP A 89 -16.91 -37.15 17.30
N GLY A 90 -15.57 -37.02 17.19
CA GLY A 90 -14.66 -38.01 16.59
C GLY A 90 -14.74 -38.08 15.07
N LYS A 91 -15.65 -37.34 14.43
CA LYS A 91 -15.92 -37.41 12.98
C LYS A 91 -15.59 -36.14 12.23
N ARG A 92 -15.70 -34.95 12.87
CA ARG A 92 -15.43 -33.65 12.24
C ARG A 92 -14.50 -32.79 13.09
N SER A 93 -13.54 -32.16 12.44
CA SER A 93 -12.67 -31.15 13.07
C SER A 93 -13.37 -29.79 13.11
N ARG A 94 -13.06 -28.95 14.10
CA ARG A 94 -13.48 -27.53 14.11
C ARG A 94 -13.08 -26.77 12.83
N LYS A 95 -12.06 -27.25 12.13
CA LYS A 95 -11.60 -26.66 10.87
C LYS A 95 -12.62 -26.83 9.74
N ASP A 96 -13.53 -27.81 9.89
CA ASP A 96 -14.52 -28.18 8.89
C ASP A 96 -15.87 -27.45 9.12
N PHE A 97 -15.98 -26.64 10.15
CA PHE A 97 -17.21 -25.90 10.45
C PHE A 97 -17.46 -24.77 9.46
N SER A 98 -18.69 -24.67 8.97
CA SER A 98 -19.15 -23.57 8.14
C SER A 98 -19.29 -22.26 8.93
N ALA A 99 -19.45 -21.14 8.22
CA ALA A 99 -19.74 -19.85 8.85
C ALA A 99 -21.04 -19.89 9.67
N GLY A 100 -22.06 -20.58 9.17
CA GLY A 100 -23.35 -20.76 9.87
C GLY A 100 -23.20 -21.54 11.17
N GLU A 101 -22.44 -22.63 11.16
CA GLU A 101 -22.16 -23.42 12.36
C GLU A 101 -21.40 -22.60 13.41
N TRP A 102 -20.41 -21.82 12.99
CA TRP A 102 -19.73 -20.91 13.91
C TRP A 102 -20.63 -19.81 14.44
N PHE A 103 -21.53 -19.26 13.61
CA PHE A 103 -22.49 -18.24 14.01
C PHE A 103 -23.47 -18.80 15.05
N GLU A 104 -24.04 -19.98 14.82
CA GLU A 104 -24.93 -20.64 15.77
C GLU A 104 -24.26 -20.86 17.13
N ARG A 105 -23.02 -21.36 17.12
CA ARG A 105 -22.22 -21.51 18.34
C ARG A 105 -22.03 -20.19 19.07
N GLY A 106 -21.79 -19.12 18.34
CA GLY A 106 -21.67 -17.79 18.90
C GLY A 106 -22.96 -17.32 19.59
N LEU A 107 -24.11 -17.55 18.97
CA LEU A 107 -25.41 -17.19 19.54
C LEU A 107 -25.71 -17.98 20.82
N ALA A 108 -25.45 -19.28 20.84
CA ALA A 108 -25.59 -20.09 22.05
C ALA A 108 -24.71 -19.57 23.19
N ALA A 109 -23.44 -19.20 22.86
CA ALA A 109 -22.53 -18.62 23.84
C ALA A 109 -23.02 -17.26 24.38
N MET A 110 -23.54 -16.39 23.53
CA MET A 110 -24.09 -15.09 23.94
C MET A 110 -25.29 -15.23 24.86
N GLN A 111 -26.18 -16.14 24.53
CA GLN A 111 -27.37 -16.37 25.32
C GLN A 111 -27.05 -16.87 26.73
N TYR A 112 -26.06 -17.77 26.80
CA TYR A 112 -25.59 -18.23 28.11
C TYR A 112 -24.86 -17.12 28.88
N ALA A 113 -24.13 -16.25 28.18
CA ALA A 113 -23.46 -15.10 28.78
C ALA A 113 -24.42 -14.11 29.43
N ALA A 114 -25.63 -13.97 28.90
CA ALA A 114 -26.68 -13.13 29.50
C ALA A 114 -27.21 -13.68 30.82
N ASN A 115 -27.16 -15.00 31.02
CA ASN A 115 -27.76 -15.67 32.16
C ASN A 115 -26.75 -16.11 33.25
N SER A 116 -25.44 -16.18 32.94
CA SER A 116 -24.44 -16.68 33.87
C SER A 116 -23.04 -16.06 33.67
N ASP A 117 -21.97 -16.82 33.58
CA ASP A 117 -20.58 -16.35 33.49
C ASP A 117 -20.31 -15.49 32.25
N THR A 118 -20.67 -14.21 32.32
CA THR A 118 -20.67 -13.25 31.22
C THR A 118 -19.28 -13.14 30.55
N GLY A 119 -18.23 -12.98 31.33
CA GLY A 119 -16.89 -12.72 30.76
C GLY A 119 -16.37 -13.88 29.94
N ARG A 120 -16.40 -15.10 30.49
CA ARG A 120 -15.88 -16.30 29.79
C ARG A 120 -16.72 -16.65 28.56
N LYS A 121 -18.01 -16.52 28.65
CA LYS A 121 -18.93 -16.89 27.56
C LYS A 121 -18.95 -15.85 26.44
N ALA A 122 -18.86 -14.57 26.78
CA ALA A 122 -18.68 -13.51 25.80
C ALA A 122 -17.38 -13.66 25.01
N SER A 123 -16.29 -14.08 25.66
CA SER A 123 -15.03 -14.43 24.97
C SER A 123 -15.24 -15.56 23.97
N THR A 124 -15.90 -16.66 24.38
CA THR A 124 -16.19 -17.79 23.49
C THR A 124 -17.04 -17.37 22.30
N ALA A 125 -18.08 -16.60 22.52
CA ALA A 125 -18.95 -16.05 21.48
C ALA A 125 -18.15 -15.17 20.50
N GLY A 126 -17.30 -14.29 21.02
CA GLY A 126 -16.43 -13.43 20.20
C GLY A 126 -15.48 -14.20 19.28
N ILE A 127 -14.95 -15.33 19.75
CA ILE A 127 -14.15 -16.25 18.92
C ILE A 127 -15.02 -16.87 17.82
N CYS A 128 -16.19 -17.39 18.16
CA CYS A 128 -17.09 -18.02 17.19
C CYS A 128 -17.51 -17.05 16.09
N PHE A 129 -17.95 -15.85 16.43
CA PHE A 129 -18.33 -14.83 15.44
C PHE A 129 -17.14 -14.32 14.62
N THR A 130 -15.94 -14.30 15.20
CA THR A 130 -14.72 -13.96 14.43
C THR A 130 -14.43 -15.01 13.38
N GLN A 131 -14.58 -16.30 13.69
CA GLN A 131 -14.43 -17.39 12.72
C GLN A 131 -15.49 -17.31 11.63
N ALA A 132 -16.75 -17.09 11.99
CA ALA A 132 -17.84 -16.91 11.02
C ALA A 132 -17.54 -15.74 10.06
N CYS A 133 -17.20 -14.56 10.57
CA CYS A 133 -16.82 -13.40 9.75
C CYS A 133 -15.64 -13.72 8.83
N SER A 134 -14.60 -14.40 9.33
CA SER A 134 -13.41 -14.76 8.52
C SER A 134 -13.76 -15.71 7.38
N LEU A 135 -14.63 -16.67 7.61
CA LEU A 135 -15.08 -17.60 6.56
C LEU A 135 -15.94 -16.89 5.51
N MET A 136 -16.83 -16.01 5.94
CA MET A 136 -17.66 -15.20 5.03
C MET A 136 -16.79 -14.28 4.17
N GLN A 137 -15.81 -13.59 4.74
CA GLN A 137 -14.88 -12.75 4.00
C GLN A 137 -14.03 -13.54 2.98
N LYS A 138 -13.56 -14.74 3.37
CA LYS A 138 -12.87 -15.63 2.43
C LYS A 138 -13.76 -16.09 1.27
N ALA A 139 -15.08 -16.14 1.49
CA ALA A 139 -16.06 -16.42 0.47
C ALA A 139 -16.48 -15.19 -0.35
N GLY A 140 -15.88 -14.01 -0.08
CA GLY A 140 -16.14 -12.77 -0.82
C GLY A 140 -17.22 -11.88 -0.21
N ALA A 141 -17.71 -12.15 1.02
CA ALA A 141 -18.67 -11.27 1.66
C ALA A 141 -18.06 -9.93 2.04
N GLU A 142 -18.77 -8.86 1.74
CA GLU A 142 -18.40 -7.47 2.02
C GLU A 142 -19.23 -6.89 3.17
N ILE A 143 -18.82 -5.73 3.69
CA ILE A 143 -19.53 -5.05 4.78
C ILE A 143 -20.93 -4.59 4.39
N THR A 144 -21.24 -4.53 3.11
CA THR A 144 -22.57 -4.22 2.56
C THR A 144 -23.52 -5.41 2.55
N ASP A 145 -23.01 -6.63 2.74
CA ASP A 145 -23.80 -7.86 2.77
C ASP A 145 -24.63 -7.95 4.05
N PRO A 146 -25.97 -8.08 3.98
CA PRO A 146 -26.85 -8.13 5.16
C PRO A 146 -26.54 -9.27 6.13
N ASP A 147 -26.20 -10.46 5.62
CA ASP A 147 -25.85 -11.60 6.47
C ASP A 147 -24.52 -11.37 7.18
N TYR A 148 -23.55 -10.82 6.47
CA TYR A 148 -22.28 -10.43 7.08
C TYR A 148 -22.45 -9.34 8.14
N GLN A 149 -23.28 -8.32 7.89
CA GLN A 149 -23.62 -7.29 8.87
C GLN A 149 -24.23 -7.89 10.13
N THR A 150 -25.12 -8.86 9.99
CA THR A 150 -25.76 -9.57 11.11
C THR A 150 -24.70 -10.25 11.98
N VAL A 151 -23.81 -11.05 11.39
CA VAL A 151 -22.73 -11.71 12.13
C VAL A 151 -21.78 -10.69 12.76
N LEU A 152 -21.50 -9.59 12.08
CA LEU A 152 -20.62 -8.53 12.56
C LEU A 152 -21.21 -7.80 13.77
N ILE A 153 -22.52 -7.53 13.81
CA ILE A 153 -23.20 -6.95 14.97
C ILE A 153 -23.05 -7.85 16.20
N TRP A 154 -23.26 -9.16 16.04
CA TRP A 154 -23.10 -10.11 17.13
C TRP A 154 -21.64 -10.23 17.60
N LYS A 155 -20.69 -10.19 16.67
CA LYS A 155 -19.26 -10.09 17.00
C LYS A 155 -18.96 -8.86 17.83
N ILE A 156 -19.50 -7.69 17.44
CA ILE A 156 -19.32 -6.43 18.16
C ILE A 156 -19.89 -6.55 19.57
N ARG A 157 -21.10 -7.02 19.74
CA ARG A 157 -21.73 -7.26 21.07
C ARG A 157 -20.86 -8.13 21.96
N ALA A 158 -20.47 -9.30 21.49
CA ALA A 158 -19.64 -10.23 22.25
C ALA A 158 -18.29 -9.62 22.67
N LYS A 159 -17.64 -8.94 21.75
CA LYS A 159 -16.36 -8.28 22.01
C LYS A 159 -16.50 -7.11 22.98
N LEU A 160 -17.54 -6.29 22.88
CA LEU A 160 -17.82 -5.20 23.83
C LEU A 160 -18.07 -5.73 25.24
N LEU A 161 -18.86 -6.80 25.39
CA LEU A 161 -19.09 -7.45 26.68
C LEU A 161 -17.81 -7.94 27.34
N TYR A 162 -16.89 -8.47 26.54
CA TYR A 162 -15.66 -9.07 27.07
C TYR A 162 -14.57 -8.03 27.33
N TRP A 163 -14.38 -7.07 26.41
CA TRP A 163 -13.23 -6.16 26.44
C TRP A 163 -13.51 -4.81 27.11
N ALA A 164 -14.72 -4.27 27.03
CA ALA A 164 -15.02 -2.94 27.54
C ALA A 164 -14.71 -2.74 29.04
N PRO A 165 -14.90 -3.73 29.92
CA PRO A 165 -14.53 -3.60 31.33
C PRO A 165 -13.02 -3.61 31.57
N SER A 166 -12.23 -4.13 30.63
CA SER A 166 -10.78 -4.28 30.78
C SER A 166 -10.07 -2.95 30.59
N GLY A 167 -9.14 -2.65 31.47
CA GLY A 167 -8.33 -1.42 31.41
C GLY A 167 -6.89 -1.64 30.97
N ASN A 168 -6.45 -2.89 30.70
CA ASN A 168 -5.08 -3.17 30.32
C ASN A 168 -4.88 -3.09 28.79
N GLU A 169 -3.60 -2.97 28.36
CA GLU A 169 -3.25 -2.65 26.97
C GLU A 169 -3.71 -3.70 25.97
N LYS A 170 -3.48 -4.96 26.21
CA LYS A 170 -3.79 -6.03 25.26
C LYS A 170 -5.29 -6.21 25.00
N PRO A 171 -6.14 -6.35 26.03
CA PRO A 171 -7.58 -6.34 25.84
C PRO A 171 -8.09 -5.02 25.24
N TYR A 172 -7.45 -3.92 25.55
CA TYR A 172 -7.86 -2.61 25.06
C TYR A 172 -7.66 -2.47 23.56
N THR A 173 -6.59 -3.01 22.99
CA THR A 173 -6.37 -3.04 21.54
C THR A 173 -7.48 -3.81 20.81
N GLU A 174 -7.90 -4.96 21.34
CA GLU A 174 -9.02 -5.73 20.79
C GLU A 174 -10.36 -4.98 20.91
N TYR A 175 -10.57 -4.27 22.01
CA TYR A 175 -11.71 -3.39 22.21
C TYR A 175 -11.76 -2.27 21.18
N LEU A 176 -10.66 -1.57 20.92
CA LEU A 176 -10.57 -0.53 19.89
C LEU A 176 -10.88 -1.07 18.50
N SER A 177 -10.34 -2.22 18.14
CA SER A 177 -10.66 -2.89 16.87
C SER A 177 -12.15 -3.18 16.73
N THR A 178 -12.83 -3.43 17.85
CA THR A 178 -14.30 -3.63 17.87
C THR A 178 -15.05 -2.31 17.65
N ILE A 179 -14.59 -1.22 18.25
CA ILE A 179 -15.12 0.13 18.01
C ILE A 179 -14.95 0.53 16.54
N ASP A 180 -13.78 0.29 15.95
CA ASP A 180 -13.53 0.57 14.52
C ASP A 180 -14.49 -0.23 13.61
N SER A 181 -14.77 -1.50 13.98
CA SER A 181 -15.72 -2.33 13.25
C SER A 181 -17.16 -1.77 13.32
N PHE A 182 -17.57 -1.25 14.47
CA PHE A 182 -18.85 -0.57 14.62
C PHE A 182 -18.94 0.73 13.81
N ILE A 183 -17.90 1.54 13.83
CA ILE A 183 -17.81 2.77 13.05
C ILE A 183 -17.88 2.46 11.55
N ALA A 184 -17.17 1.44 11.10
CA ALA A 184 -17.20 1.00 9.70
C ALA A 184 -18.61 0.54 9.28
N LEU A 185 -19.29 -0.23 10.12
CA LEU A 185 -20.64 -0.70 9.86
C LEU A 185 -21.64 0.45 9.75
N ARG A 186 -21.54 1.47 10.60
CA ARG A 186 -22.41 2.67 10.57
C ARG A 186 -22.34 3.46 9.26
N LYS A 187 -21.26 3.35 8.51
CA LYS A 187 -21.11 4.04 7.22
C LYS A 187 -21.98 3.42 6.12
N VAL A 188 -22.19 2.13 6.17
CA VAL A 188 -22.97 1.38 5.17
C VAL A 188 -24.40 1.08 5.62
N ARG A 189 -24.68 1.18 6.92
CA ARG A 189 -25.98 0.96 7.52
C ARG A 189 -26.24 2.00 8.62
N PRO A 190 -27.38 2.71 8.62
CA PRO A 190 -27.76 3.63 9.69
C PRO A 190 -28.10 2.85 10.96
N LEU A 191 -27.11 2.55 11.77
CA LEU A 191 -27.20 1.81 13.02
C LEU A 191 -26.91 2.74 14.21
N LYS A 192 -27.82 2.86 15.14
CA LYS A 192 -27.61 3.61 16.38
C LYS A 192 -26.86 2.75 17.40
N LEU A 193 -26.02 3.36 18.22
CA LEU A 193 -25.30 2.63 19.28
C LEU A 193 -26.28 1.98 20.27
N ALA A 194 -27.38 2.65 20.60
CA ALA A 194 -28.43 2.10 21.43
C ALA A 194 -28.94 0.75 20.90
N GLU A 195 -29.16 0.61 19.62
CA GLU A 195 -29.60 -0.63 18.98
C GLU A 195 -28.64 -1.80 19.18
N VAL A 196 -27.37 -1.52 19.41
CA VAL A 196 -26.36 -2.54 19.76
C VAL A 196 -26.32 -2.82 21.26
N LEU A 197 -26.45 -1.77 22.09
CA LEU A 197 -26.27 -1.87 23.55
C LEU A 197 -27.56 -2.16 24.32
N ASP A 198 -28.74 -1.87 23.76
CA ASP A 198 -30.03 -2.05 24.45
C ASP A 198 -30.64 -3.46 24.24
N SER A 199 -29.77 -4.44 24.08
CA SER A 199 -30.15 -5.85 23.97
C SER A 199 -30.02 -6.55 25.31
N PRO A 200 -30.94 -7.49 25.67
CA PRO A 200 -30.89 -8.23 26.94
C PRO A 200 -29.53 -8.91 27.19
N VAL A 201 -28.83 -9.38 26.17
CA VAL A 201 -27.48 -9.97 26.38
C VAL A 201 -26.44 -8.92 26.77
N MET A 202 -26.74 -7.65 26.54
CA MET A 202 -25.84 -6.52 26.89
C MET A 202 -26.18 -5.95 28.29
N ASP A 203 -27.21 -6.44 28.99
CA ASP A 203 -27.57 -5.96 30.33
C ASP A 203 -26.49 -6.20 31.38
N ALA A 204 -25.61 -7.15 31.13
CA ALA A 204 -24.43 -7.40 31.95
C ALA A 204 -23.37 -6.26 31.89
N LEU A 205 -23.46 -5.34 30.93
CA LEU A 205 -22.58 -4.14 30.90
C LEU A 205 -23.02 -3.14 31.95
N SER A 206 -22.10 -2.75 32.82
CA SER A 206 -22.32 -1.67 33.76
C SER A 206 -22.58 -0.35 33.06
N GLU A 207 -23.29 0.57 33.72
CA GLU A 207 -23.52 1.93 33.20
C GLU A 207 -22.20 2.68 32.93
N THR A 208 -21.17 2.42 33.73
CA THR A 208 -19.83 2.98 33.48
C THR A 208 -19.21 2.46 32.21
N ALA A 209 -19.33 1.16 31.92
CA ALA A 209 -18.86 0.58 30.67
C ALA A 209 -19.64 1.11 29.45
N ARG A 210 -20.97 1.23 29.56
CA ARG A 210 -21.81 1.82 28.50
C ARG A 210 -21.41 3.26 28.18
N ARG A 211 -21.23 4.11 29.21
CA ARG A 211 -20.73 5.48 29.02
C ARG A 211 -19.35 5.53 28.40
N ARG A 212 -18.43 4.65 28.83
CA ARG A 212 -17.10 4.54 28.23
C ARG A 212 -17.17 4.21 26.74
N ILE A 213 -17.93 3.18 26.36
CA ILE A 213 -18.11 2.80 24.95
C ILE A 213 -18.64 3.98 24.13
N THR A 214 -19.63 4.69 24.63
CA THR A 214 -20.21 5.86 23.96
C THR A 214 -19.18 6.97 23.76
N ASN A 215 -18.41 7.29 24.79
CA ASN A 215 -17.38 8.32 24.72
C ASN A 215 -16.27 7.93 23.75
N ASP A 216 -15.79 6.68 23.80
CA ASP A 216 -14.73 6.20 22.93
C ASP A 216 -15.17 6.18 21.46
N ILE A 217 -16.41 5.77 21.17
CA ILE A 217 -16.98 5.84 19.82
C ILE A 217 -17.04 7.28 19.31
N ASN A 218 -17.51 8.20 20.14
CA ASN A 218 -17.60 9.61 19.77
C ASN A 218 -16.21 10.20 19.52
N GLU A 219 -15.24 9.92 20.40
CA GLU A 219 -13.87 10.39 20.27
C GLU A 219 -13.22 9.83 19.00
N ILE A 220 -13.27 8.50 18.78
CA ILE A 220 -12.67 7.85 17.62
C ILE A 220 -13.35 8.31 16.32
N SER A 221 -14.68 8.46 16.32
CA SER A 221 -15.42 8.97 15.16
C SER A 221 -15.07 10.43 14.83
N ALA A 222 -14.67 11.22 15.82
CA ALA A 222 -14.27 12.61 15.63
C ALA A 222 -12.82 12.77 15.17
N ARG A 223 -11.99 11.72 15.23
CA ARG A 223 -10.58 11.77 14.82
C ARG A 223 -10.45 12.15 13.35
N VAL A 224 -9.43 12.93 13.06
CA VAL A 224 -9.01 13.20 11.68
C VAL A 224 -7.88 12.26 11.34
N ASN A 225 -8.04 11.52 10.27
CA ASN A 225 -7.03 10.63 9.75
C ASN A 225 -6.24 11.32 8.65
N ILE A 226 -5.00 10.89 8.45
CA ILE A 226 -4.18 11.30 7.31
C ILE A 226 -3.86 10.04 6.50
N SER A 227 -4.04 10.13 5.20
CA SER A 227 -3.64 9.10 4.25
C SER A 227 -2.71 9.73 3.21
N ILE A 228 -1.61 9.09 2.92
CA ILE A 228 -0.71 9.48 1.83
C ILE A 228 -0.64 8.31 0.86
N ASP A 229 -1.10 8.52 -0.37
CA ASP A 229 -1.20 7.50 -1.42
C ASP A 229 -1.89 6.21 -0.95
N GLY A 230 -3.02 6.37 -0.25
CA GLY A 230 -3.79 5.27 0.30
C GLY A 230 -3.22 4.65 1.58
N ARG A 231 -2.02 5.04 2.01
CA ARG A 231 -1.42 4.59 3.27
C ARG A 231 -1.79 5.51 4.41
N LYS A 232 -2.50 4.96 5.39
CA LYS A 232 -2.87 5.69 6.61
C LYS A 232 -1.61 5.98 7.45
N LEU A 233 -1.41 7.24 7.82
CA LEU A 233 -0.42 7.63 8.82
C LEU A 233 -1.01 7.34 10.20
N SER A 234 -0.32 6.53 11.00
CA SER A 234 -0.69 6.25 12.37
C SER A 234 -0.10 7.28 13.31
N VAL A 235 -0.92 7.81 14.21
CA VAL A 235 -0.45 8.57 15.37
C VAL A 235 0.01 7.56 16.42
N ASP A 236 1.19 7.75 17.02
CA ASP A 236 1.65 6.89 18.11
C ASP A 236 0.73 7.06 19.33
N ARG A 237 0.16 5.95 19.77
CA ARG A 237 -0.81 5.88 20.85
C ARG A 237 -0.36 4.89 21.91
N GLY A 238 -0.61 5.22 23.14
CA GLY A 238 -0.39 4.35 24.27
C GLY A 238 -1.64 4.22 25.12
N ILE A 239 -1.56 3.44 26.17
CA ILE A 239 -2.61 3.28 27.16
C ILE A 239 -2.18 3.99 28.44
N ALA A 240 -3.02 4.90 28.95
CA ALA A 240 -2.88 5.51 30.26
C ALA A 240 -4.24 5.52 30.96
N ASP A 241 -4.27 5.12 32.23
CA ASP A 241 -5.50 5.02 33.04
C ASP A 241 -6.62 4.22 32.36
N GLY A 242 -6.24 3.16 31.64
CA GLY A 242 -7.16 2.29 30.92
C GLY A 242 -7.87 2.95 29.72
N ARG A 243 -7.30 4.01 29.17
CA ARG A 243 -7.76 4.70 27.96
C ARG A 243 -6.62 4.83 26.95
N GLU A 244 -6.97 4.84 25.68
CA GLU A 244 -6.01 5.21 24.65
C GLU A 244 -5.70 6.70 24.74
N VAL A 245 -4.41 7.00 24.83
CA VAL A 245 -3.90 8.37 24.79
C VAL A 245 -2.94 8.51 23.63
N SER A 246 -3.02 9.63 22.95
CA SER A 246 -2.02 9.94 21.93
C SER A 246 -0.70 10.31 22.61
N ARG A 247 0.39 9.65 22.23
CA ARG A 247 1.76 10.03 22.60
C ARG A 247 2.25 11.22 21.77
N GLU A 248 1.57 11.48 20.68
CA GLU A 248 1.76 12.64 19.82
C GLU A 248 0.49 13.50 19.83
N VAL A 249 0.59 14.70 19.27
CA VAL A 249 -0.58 15.55 19.11
C VAL A 249 -1.39 15.09 17.92
N ASP A 250 -2.66 14.74 18.16
CA ASP A 250 -3.58 14.34 17.09
C ASP A 250 -3.79 15.46 16.07
N PRO A 251 -4.02 15.12 14.79
CA PRO A 251 -4.56 16.04 13.81
C PRO A 251 -5.91 16.62 14.28
N ILE A 252 -6.06 17.93 14.20
CA ILE A 252 -7.27 18.63 14.61
C ILE A 252 -7.75 19.62 13.55
N ILE A 253 -9.04 19.90 13.51
CA ILE A 253 -9.60 20.91 12.61
C ILE A 253 -9.67 22.26 13.35
N VAL A 254 -9.03 23.28 12.80
CA VAL A 254 -9.06 24.67 13.28
C VAL A 254 -9.42 25.58 12.11
N ASN A 255 -10.49 26.34 12.23
CA ASN A 255 -10.97 27.25 11.18
C ASN A 255 -11.10 26.56 9.80
N GLY A 256 -11.62 25.33 9.78
CA GLY A 256 -11.80 24.54 8.55
C GLY A 256 -10.50 23.99 7.95
N ARG A 257 -9.37 24.10 8.63
CA ARG A 257 -8.08 23.51 8.20
C ARG A 257 -7.65 22.40 9.14
N THR A 258 -7.19 21.29 8.57
CA THR A 258 -6.60 20.20 9.37
C THR A 258 -5.18 20.58 9.74
N MET A 259 -4.99 20.87 11.02
CA MET A 259 -3.69 21.16 11.61
C MET A 259 -3.05 19.87 12.11
N VAL A 260 -1.80 19.65 11.80
CA VAL A 260 -1.05 18.44 12.06
C VAL A 260 0.33 18.72 12.65
N PRO A 261 0.92 17.82 13.42
CA PRO A 261 2.34 17.91 13.74
C PRO A 261 3.17 17.96 12.47
N ILE A 262 3.99 18.98 12.31
CA ILE A 262 4.72 19.24 11.06
C ILE A 262 5.57 18.06 10.62
N ARG A 263 6.29 17.42 11.55
CA ARG A 263 7.15 16.27 11.25
C ARG A 263 6.37 15.07 10.70
N MET A 264 5.18 14.84 11.21
CA MET A 264 4.35 13.71 10.82
C MET A 264 4.07 13.70 9.30
N ILE A 265 3.78 14.85 8.71
CA ILE A 265 3.55 14.96 7.25
C ILE A 265 4.85 15.16 6.49
N ALA A 266 5.69 16.10 6.92
CA ALA A 266 6.90 16.44 6.19
C ALA A 266 7.83 15.24 6.02
N GLU A 267 8.12 14.51 7.11
CA GLU A 267 8.96 13.30 7.05
C GLU A 267 8.29 12.18 6.22
N ALA A 268 6.95 12.04 6.32
CA ALA A 268 6.23 11.08 5.49
C ALA A 268 6.28 11.44 3.99
N LEU A 269 6.37 12.71 3.65
CA LEU A 269 6.58 13.20 2.29
C LEU A 269 8.07 13.25 1.88
N GLY A 270 8.98 12.83 2.75
CA GLY A 270 10.41 12.80 2.46
C GLY A 270 11.11 14.16 2.58
N ALA A 271 10.52 15.10 3.31
CA ALA A 271 11.14 16.38 3.59
C ALA A 271 11.92 16.34 4.91
N ASP A 272 13.04 17.04 4.95
CA ASP A 272 13.77 17.33 6.17
C ASP A 272 13.09 18.46 6.94
N VAL A 273 13.13 18.41 8.28
CA VAL A 273 12.48 19.38 9.17
C VAL A 273 13.48 19.88 10.19
N GLU A 274 13.78 21.17 10.16
CA GLU A 274 14.64 21.81 11.13
C GLU A 274 13.94 22.98 11.84
N TRP A 275 14.37 23.28 13.05
CA TRP A 275 13.97 24.49 13.78
C TRP A 275 14.97 25.61 13.53
N VAL A 276 14.49 26.75 13.03
CA VAL A 276 15.33 27.90 12.72
C VAL A 276 15.06 29.02 13.75
N SER A 277 16.03 29.23 14.62
CA SER A 277 15.90 30.21 15.72
C SER A 277 15.81 31.66 15.26
N SER A 278 16.38 32.00 14.11
CA SER A 278 16.42 33.39 13.60
C SER A 278 15.04 33.95 13.27
N PHE A 279 14.09 33.11 12.85
CA PHE A 279 12.70 33.51 12.61
C PHE A 279 11.69 32.80 13.53
N GLN A 280 12.18 32.05 14.52
CA GLN A 280 11.35 31.28 15.47
C GLN A 280 10.32 30.41 14.77
N GLY A 281 10.77 29.49 13.92
CA GLY A 281 9.87 28.69 13.12
C GLY A 281 10.50 27.41 12.59
N ALA A 282 9.71 26.65 11.84
CA ALA A 282 10.15 25.44 11.18
C ALA A 282 10.54 25.71 9.72
N ARG A 283 11.65 25.10 9.29
CA ARG A 283 12.06 25.01 7.89
C ARG A 283 11.88 23.59 7.41
N LEU A 284 11.27 23.45 6.25
CA LEU A 284 11.12 22.18 5.53
C LEU A 284 11.92 22.24 4.24
N THR A 285 12.63 21.16 3.90
CA THR A 285 13.42 21.11 2.67
C THR A 285 13.19 19.77 1.97
N ARG A 286 12.86 19.80 0.67
CA ARG A 286 12.74 18.63 -0.19
C ARG A 286 12.92 19.02 -1.66
N ALA A 287 13.72 18.27 -2.42
CA ALA A 287 13.86 18.42 -3.88
C ALA A 287 14.06 19.88 -4.33
N GLY A 288 14.95 20.62 -3.65
CA GLY A 288 15.22 22.03 -3.95
C GLY A 288 14.13 23.03 -3.52
N VAL A 289 13.04 22.54 -2.92
CA VAL A 289 12.00 23.41 -2.34
C VAL A 289 12.27 23.62 -0.85
N GLN A 290 12.38 24.88 -0.44
CA GLN A 290 12.46 25.31 0.96
C GLN A 290 11.19 26.02 1.37
N ILE A 291 10.63 25.64 2.52
CA ILE A 291 9.43 26.28 3.11
C ILE A 291 9.77 26.74 4.51
N ASP A 292 9.66 28.03 4.77
CA ASP A 292 9.87 28.64 6.08
C ASP A 292 8.52 29.02 6.71
N LEU A 293 8.26 28.51 7.90
CA LEU A 293 6.99 28.63 8.63
C LEU A 293 7.21 29.25 10.01
N PRO A 294 7.22 30.62 10.12
CA PRO A 294 7.36 31.31 11.40
C PRO A 294 6.16 31.03 12.32
N ILE A 295 6.41 30.74 13.60
CA ILE A 295 5.35 30.52 14.59
C ILE A 295 4.56 31.81 14.83
N GLY A 296 3.22 31.68 14.87
CA GLY A 296 2.31 32.79 15.13
C GLY A 296 2.16 33.79 13.97
N LYS A 297 2.78 33.54 12.82
CA LYS A 297 2.66 34.37 11.62
C LYS A 297 1.82 33.67 10.56
N THR A 298 0.91 34.40 9.91
CA THR A 298 0.18 33.90 8.75
C THR A 298 0.97 34.01 7.44
N THR A 299 2.11 34.71 7.46
CA THR A 299 3.03 34.78 6.31
C THR A 299 4.11 33.74 6.48
N GLY A 300 4.19 32.77 5.53
CA GLY A 300 5.28 31.85 5.34
C GLY A 300 6.08 32.20 4.08
N TYR A 301 7.15 31.45 3.81
CA TYR A 301 8.01 31.69 2.63
C TYR A 301 8.29 30.39 1.92
N LYS A 302 8.16 30.39 0.58
CA LYS A 302 8.57 29.28 -0.30
C LYS A 302 9.72 29.77 -1.17
N ASN A 303 10.90 29.20 -1.00
CA ASN A 303 12.13 29.63 -1.67
C ASN A 303 12.39 31.14 -1.54
N GLY A 304 12.07 31.71 -0.37
CA GLY A 304 12.19 33.14 -0.10
C GLY A 304 10.99 33.98 -0.49
N GLU A 305 10.09 33.50 -1.34
CA GLU A 305 8.89 34.22 -1.77
C GLU A 305 7.76 34.07 -0.74
N PRO A 306 7.12 35.16 -0.32
CA PRO A 306 6.09 35.15 0.72
C PRO A 306 4.77 34.56 0.22
N PHE A 307 4.09 33.79 1.08
CA PHE A 307 2.72 33.34 0.87
C PHE A 307 1.88 33.51 2.14
N GLN A 308 0.56 33.50 1.99
CA GLN A 308 -0.37 33.69 3.11
C GLN A 308 -1.04 32.38 3.51
N MET A 309 -1.12 32.12 4.80
CA MET A 309 -1.81 31.01 5.43
C MET A 309 -3.07 31.49 6.15
N GLU A 310 -4.16 30.73 6.09
CA GLU A 310 -5.38 31.06 6.84
C GLU A 310 -5.24 30.82 8.35
N VAL A 311 -4.39 29.87 8.73
CA VAL A 311 -4.08 29.55 10.13
C VAL A 311 -2.58 29.59 10.31
N ALA A 312 -2.11 30.43 11.22
CA ALA A 312 -0.69 30.52 11.55
C ALA A 312 -0.19 29.22 12.21
N PRO A 313 1.04 28.79 11.93
CA PRO A 313 1.67 27.71 12.68
C PRO A 313 1.73 28.05 14.19
N TYR A 314 1.49 27.08 15.04
CA TYR A 314 1.53 27.27 16.50
C TYR A 314 2.10 26.04 17.20
N VAL A 315 2.49 26.20 18.46
CA VAL A 315 3.00 25.08 19.27
C VAL A 315 1.87 24.55 20.17
N LYS A 316 1.66 23.22 20.14
CA LYS A 316 0.76 22.49 21.03
C LYS A 316 1.50 21.27 21.60
N ASN A 317 1.54 21.17 22.91
CA ASN A 317 2.21 20.08 23.63
C ASN A 317 3.65 19.80 23.10
N GLY A 318 4.42 20.87 22.85
CA GLY A 318 5.79 20.77 22.34
C GLY A 318 5.91 20.37 20.86
N ARG A 319 4.83 20.33 20.11
CA ARG A 319 4.82 20.04 18.67
C ARG A 319 4.37 21.26 17.88
N THR A 320 5.07 21.55 16.78
CA THR A 320 4.66 22.59 15.84
C THR A 320 3.51 22.06 14.98
N MET A 321 2.37 22.72 15.07
CA MET A 321 1.15 22.42 14.32
C MET A 321 1.08 23.31 13.08
N VAL A 322 0.86 22.70 11.92
CA VAL A 322 0.71 23.39 10.63
C VAL A 322 -0.46 22.82 9.85
N SER A 323 -0.99 23.56 8.89
CA SER A 323 -1.99 23.03 7.97
C SER A 323 -1.36 21.96 7.07
N ALA A 324 -1.95 20.77 7.06
CA ALA A 324 -1.54 19.65 6.21
C ALA A 324 -1.45 20.08 4.72
N ARG A 325 -2.39 20.91 4.29
CA ARG A 325 -2.49 21.40 2.91
C ARG A 325 -1.24 22.14 2.47
N TYR A 326 -0.76 23.12 3.24
CA TYR A 326 0.41 23.91 2.83
C TYR A 326 1.67 23.06 2.73
N VAL A 327 1.88 22.14 3.66
CA VAL A 327 3.05 21.26 3.61
C VAL A 327 2.99 20.36 2.37
N ALA A 328 1.83 19.78 2.09
CA ALA A 328 1.70 18.82 1.00
C ALA A 328 1.71 19.50 -0.39
N GLU A 329 0.91 20.57 -0.59
CA GLU A 329 0.79 21.25 -1.89
C GLU A 329 2.12 21.89 -2.33
N PHE A 330 2.90 22.42 -1.40
CA PHE A 330 4.21 23.00 -1.75
C PHE A 330 5.23 21.96 -2.21
N PHE A 331 5.06 20.70 -1.81
CA PHE A 331 5.84 19.58 -2.32
C PHE A 331 5.17 18.86 -3.51
N GLY A 332 4.22 19.53 -4.19
CA GLY A 332 3.60 19.00 -5.41
C GLY A 332 2.55 17.91 -5.17
N GLN A 333 1.97 17.88 -3.97
CA GLN A 333 0.92 16.92 -3.65
C GLN A 333 -0.47 17.56 -3.74
N LYS A 334 -1.46 16.78 -4.15
CA LYS A 334 -2.87 17.12 -4.09
C LYS A 334 -3.43 16.77 -2.72
N VAL A 335 -4.26 17.63 -2.15
CA VAL A 335 -4.85 17.43 -0.82
C VAL A 335 -6.36 17.51 -0.90
N GLU A 336 -7.02 16.42 -0.58
CA GLU A 336 -8.47 16.33 -0.50
C GLU A 336 -8.93 15.92 0.90
N PHE A 337 -10.13 16.34 1.31
CA PHE A 337 -10.71 15.91 2.57
C PHE A 337 -11.94 15.06 2.30
N ASN A 338 -11.85 13.79 2.67
CA ASN A 338 -12.98 12.87 2.65
C ASN A 338 -13.77 13.02 3.96
N SER A 339 -14.94 13.66 3.87
CA SER A 339 -15.78 13.94 5.03
C SER A 339 -16.40 12.67 5.65
N GLU A 340 -16.65 11.63 4.84
CA GLU A 340 -17.24 10.37 5.32
C GLU A 340 -16.27 9.58 6.20
N THR A 341 -15.01 9.53 5.78
CA THR A 341 -13.95 8.84 6.51
C THR A 341 -13.20 9.76 7.47
N ARG A 342 -13.47 11.07 7.42
CA ARG A 342 -12.72 12.11 8.12
C ARG A 342 -11.22 12.00 7.86
N THR A 343 -10.85 11.75 6.61
CA THR A 343 -9.47 11.55 6.18
C THR A 343 -9.02 12.69 5.30
N VAL A 344 -7.86 13.26 5.61
CA VAL A 344 -7.09 14.07 4.68
C VAL A 344 -6.32 13.12 3.77
N GLU A 345 -6.68 13.10 2.51
CA GLU A 345 -6.04 12.28 1.48
C GLU A 345 -5.02 13.14 0.75
N ILE A 346 -3.77 12.73 0.83
CA ILE A 346 -2.64 13.38 0.17
C ILE A 346 -2.16 12.42 -0.92
N THR A 347 -2.18 12.91 -2.15
CA THR A 347 -1.77 12.14 -3.32
C THR A 347 -0.86 12.98 -4.20
N GLU A 348 -0.01 12.35 -5.00
CA GLU A 348 0.78 13.11 -5.97
C GLU A 348 -0.12 13.76 -7.01
N ASP A 349 0.20 14.98 -7.36
CA ASP A 349 -0.51 15.66 -8.45
C ASP A 349 0.11 15.30 -9.79
N PHE A 350 -0.39 14.23 -10.41
CA PHE A 350 0.04 13.85 -11.75
C PHE A 350 -0.45 14.81 -12.85
N SER A 351 -1.35 15.75 -12.54
CA SER A 351 -1.83 16.72 -13.53
C SER A 351 -0.73 17.66 -14.01
N VAL A 352 0.28 17.87 -13.18
CA VAL A 352 1.43 18.75 -13.49
C VAL A 352 2.30 18.24 -14.64
N VAL A 353 2.28 16.94 -14.93
CA VAL A 353 3.01 16.37 -16.09
C VAL A 353 2.20 16.43 -17.38
N GLY A 354 0.94 16.90 -17.32
CA GLY A 354 0.09 17.08 -18.47
C GLY A 354 -0.12 15.80 -19.26
N ASN A 355 0.15 15.85 -20.57
CA ASN A 355 0.04 14.71 -21.48
C ASN A 355 1.41 14.06 -21.78
N SER A 356 2.40 14.26 -20.91
CA SER A 356 3.71 13.59 -21.01
C SER A 356 3.55 12.06 -20.99
N ASN A 357 4.30 11.39 -21.86
CA ASN A 357 4.38 9.94 -21.89
C ASN A 357 5.73 9.38 -21.39
N LEU A 358 6.55 10.24 -20.78
CA LEU A 358 7.87 9.84 -20.29
C LEU A 358 7.80 8.80 -19.17
N GLY A 359 6.74 8.81 -18.34
CA GLY A 359 6.52 7.81 -17.31
C GLY A 359 6.42 6.39 -17.85
N ASP A 360 5.85 6.23 -19.04
CA ASP A 360 5.72 4.93 -19.70
C ASP A 360 7.07 4.37 -20.19
N TRP A 361 8.05 5.23 -20.43
CA TRP A 361 9.42 4.84 -20.81
C TRP A 361 10.28 4.50 -19.60
N LEU A 362 10.04 5.19 -18.49
CA LEU A 362 10.86 5.11 -17.28
C LEU A 362 10.96 3.67 -16.73
N LEU A 363 9.84 2.98 -16.63
CA LEU A 363 9.78 1.64 -16.06
C LEU A 363 10.47 0.57 -16.92
N PRO A 364 10.19 0.44 -18.22
CA PRO A 364 10.86 -0.56 -19.05
C PRO A 364 12.37 -0.31 -19.20
N MET A 365 12.83 0.94 -19.23
CA MET A 365 14.27 1.26 -19.23
C MET A 365 14.97 0.80 -17.95
N GLY A 366 14.32 0.94 -16.79
CA GLY A 366 14.89 0.56 -15.49
C GLY A 366 14.69 -0.91 -15.10
N ALA A 367 13.80 -1.64 -15.77
CA ALA A 367 13.30 -2.94 -15.33
C ALA A 367 14.39 -4.00 -15.12
N MET A 368 15.42 -4.04 -15.99
CA MET A 368 16.51 -5.00 -15.88
C MET A 368 17.28 -4.84 -14.57
N LEU A 369 17.71 -3.62 -14.25
CA LEU A 369 18.52 -3.37 -13.07
C LEU A 369 17.68 -3.53 -11.79
N ASN A 370 16.43 -3.09 -11.81
CA ASN A 370 15.49 -3.33 -10.70
C ASN A 370 15.37 -4.82 -10.43
N LYS A 371 15.22 -5.64 -11.47
CA LYS A 371 15.15 -7.10 -11.32
C LYS A 371 16.45 -7.71 -10.76
N LEU A 372 17.58 -7.24 -11.22
CA LEU A 372 18.91 -7.70 -10.77
C LEU A 372 19.20 -7.33 -9.31
N ASN A 373 18.70 -6.18 -8.87
CA ASN A 373 18.83 -5.72 -7.48
C ASN A 373 17.85 -6.44 -6.52
N GLY A 374 17.11 -7.43 -7.00
CA GLY A 374 16.18 -8.21 -6.18
C GLY A 374 14.88 -7.48 -5.89
N GLU A 375 14.57 -6.42 -6.63
CA GLU A 375 13.32 -5.70 -6.50
C GLU A 375 12.15 -6.61 -6.87
N ARG A 376 11.14 -6.65 -5.99
CA ARG A 376 10.03 -7.59 -6.12
C ARG A 376 9.13 -7.31 -7.33
N ASN A 377 9.03 -6.04 -7.71
CA ASN A 377 8.16 -5.63 -8.81
C ASN A 377 8.84 -4.60 -9.72
N PRO A 378 9.39 -5.04 -10.87
CA PRO A 378 10.04 -4.15 -11.84
C PRO A 378 9.06 -3.19 -12.54
N ASN A 379 7.74 -3.35 -12.37
CA ASN A 379 6.71 -2.43 -12.88
C ASN A 379 6.55 -1.17 -12.00
N LEU A 380 7.33 -1.06 -10.94
CA LEU A 380 7.25 0.05 -10.01
C LEU A 380 8.56 0.84 -10.00
N LEU A 381 8.47 2.14 -9.75
CA LEU A 381 9.62 3.03 -9.66
C LEU A 381 10.68 2.49 -8.68
N GLY A 382 11.88 2.18 -9.18
CA GLY A 382 12.94 1.56 -8.41
C GLY A 382 12.53 0.25 -7.73
N GLY A 383 11.56 -0.49 -8.32
CA GLY A 383 11.01 -1.71 -7.76
C GLY A 383 10.10 -1.51 -6.53
N SER A 384 9.87 -0.28 -6.12
CA SER A 384 9.08 0.07 -4.94
C SER A 384 7.75 0.73 -5.34
N SER A 385 6.66 0.31 -4.68
CA SER A 385 5.39 1.02 -4.79
C SER A 385 5.57 2.45 -4.27
N ARG A 386 4.71 3.36 -4.71
CA ARG A 386 4.71 4.73 -4.22
C ARG A 386 4.53 4.79 -2.69
N ALA A 387 3.72 3.91 -2.11
CA ALA A 387 3.65 3.72 -0.67
C ALA A 387 4.98 3.30 -0.02
N GLY A 388 5.89 2.69 -0.80
CA GLY A 388 7.26 2.37 -0.39
C GLY A 388 8.16 3.60 -0.26
N ILE A 389 7.97 4.62 -1.11
CA ILE A 389 8.73 5.90 -1.08
C ILE A 389 8.55 6.61 0.26
N LEU A 390 7.37 6.50 0.86
CA LEU A 390 7.04 7.12 2.13
C LEU A 390 7.69 6.44 3.33
N ARG A 391 8.38 5.31 3.13
CA ARG A 391 9.14 4.64 4.17
C ARG A 391 10.54 5.23 4.25
N GLN A 392 10.96 5.64 5.44
CA GLN A 392 12.33 6.10 5.67
C GLN A 392 13.36 5.09 5.15
N SER A 393 13.16 3.80 5.41
CA SER A 393 14.06 2.73 4.94
C SER A 393 14.19 2.64 3.41
N ALA A 394 13.16 2.98 2.64
CA ALA A 394 13.24 2.98 1.17
C ALA A 394 14.04 4.19 0.67
N ARG A 395 13.88 5.36 1.34
CA ARG A 395 14.68 6.56 1.04
C ARG A 395 16.14 6.35 1.39
N ASP A 396 16.42 5.79 2.57
CA ASP A 396 17.79 5.52 3.02
C ASP A 396 18.47 4.55 2.06
N TYR A 397 17.78 3.47 1.67
CA TYR A 397 18.29 2.54 0.65
C TYR A 397 18.61 3.23 -0.68
N ALA A 398 17.71 4.09 -1.18
CA ALA A 398 17.95 4.81 -2.43
C ALA A 398 19.16 5.78 -2.32
N LYS A 399 19.29 6.48 -1.19
CA LYS A 399 20.46 7.33 -0.90
C LYS A 399 21.75 6.51 -0.82
N ASP A 400 21.71 5.35 -0.17
CA ASP A 400 22.88 4.46 -0.06
C ASP A 400 23.32 3.93 -1.43
N VAL A 401 22.36 3.59 -2.31
CA VAL A 401 22.67 3.16 -3.69
C VAL A 401 23.30 4.31 -4.49
N LEU A 402 22.76 5.52 -4.38
CA LEU A 402 23.28 6.70 -5.08
C LEU A 402 24.67 7.11 -4.56
N ASN A 403 24.88 7.06 -3.25
CA ASN A 403 26.15 7.38 -2.60
C ASN A 403 27.18 6.23 -2.67
N GLY A 404 26.81 5.10 -3.26
CA GLY A 404 27.72 3.95 -3.42
C GLY A 404 28.90 4.24 -4.34
N ALA A 405 29.96 3.43 -4.22
CA ALA A 405 31.24 3.60 -4.94
C ALA A 405 31.11 3.68 -6.47
N SER A 406 29.99 3.28 -7.04
CA SER A 406 29.74 3.34 -8.49
C SER A 406 29.26 4.71 -8.96
N TRP A 407 28.64 5.53 -8.08
CA TRP A 407 27.97 6.76 -8.48
C TRP A 407 28.46 8.00 -7.74
N ASP A 408 28.74 7.88 -6.44
CA ASP A 408 29.18 8.96 -5.54
C ASP A 408 28.27 10.21 -5.60
N ILE A 409 26.94 9.96 -5.64
CA ILE A 409 25.90 10.99 -5.69
C ILE A 409 25.39 11.19 -4.28
N GLN A 410 25.68 12.35 -3.68
CA GLN A 410 25.34 12.66 -2.28
C GLN A 410 24.25 13.72 -2.16
N SER A 411 23.96 14.44 -3.25
CA SER A 411 23.02 15.55 -3.27
C SER A 411 22.11 15.50 -4.50
N ARG A 412 21.11 16.38 -4.51
CA ARG A 412 20.27 16.65 -5.68
C ARG A 412 21.11 17.19 -6.84
N GLU A 413 22.00 18.10 -6.54
CA GLU A 413 22.89 18.76 -7.49
C GLU A 413 23.78 17.73 -8.18
N ASP A 414 24.47 16.88 -7.42
CA ASP A 414 25.29 15.79 -7.96
C ASP A 414 24.49 14.87 -8.90
N LEU A 415 23.24 14.56 -8.51
CA LEU A 415 22.37 13.69 -9.33
C LEU A 415 22.05 14.34 -10.68
N ILE A 416 21.59 15.59 -10.66
CA ILE A 416 21.19 16.31 -11.88
C ILE A 416 22.41 16.46 -12.82
N GLU A 417 23.54 16.89 -12.29
CA GLU A 417 24.78 17.01 -13.07
C GLU A 417 25.24 15.67 -13.65
N THR A 418 25.19 14.60 -12.85
CA THR A 418 25.60 13.27 -13.30
C THR A 418 24.72 12.75 -14.42
N VAL A 419 23.38 12.85 -14.29
CA VAL A 419 22.44 12.38 -15.31
C VAL A 419 22.61 13.20 -16.60
N CYS A 420 22.67 14.53 -16.51
CA CYS A 420 22.90 15.39 -17.68
C CYS A 420 24.23 15.10 -18.37
N ARG A 421 25.30 14.89 -17.60
CA ARG A 421 26.64 14.57 -18.14
C ARG A 421 26.65 13.22 -18.86
N MET A 422 25.94 12.20 -18.34
CA MET A 422 25.89 10.87 -18.95
C MET A 422 25.30 10.87 -20.36
N THR A 423 24.46 11.84 -20.70
CA THR A 423 23.94 12.01 -22.07
C THR A 423 25.06 12.21 -23.11
N PHE A 424 26.16 12.84 -22.71
CA PHE A 424 27.25 13.21 -23.62
C PHE A 424 28.58 12.50 -23.31
N TYR A 425 28.82 12.14 -22.05
CA TYR A 425 30.10 11.64 -21.55
C TYR A 425 29.95 10.32 -20.80
N GLY A 426 29.01 9.46 -21.25
CA GLY A 426 28.84 8.10 -20.71
C GLY A 426 29.86 7.11 -21.31
N HIS A 427 29.73 5.85 -20.95
CA HIS A 427 30.56 4.76 -21.46
C HIS A 427 30.41 4.58 -22.97
N ASN A 428 29.31 5.06 -23.55
CA ASN A 428 29.15 5.06 -25.01
C ASN A 428 30.20 5.95 -25.71
N ALA A 429 30.57 7.08 -25.12
CA ALA A 429 31.61 7.95 -25.65
C ALA A 429 32.98 7.25 -25.65
N ASP A 430 33.32 6.56 -24.55
CA ASP A 430 34.57 5.78 -24.45
C ASP A 430 34.57 4.64 -25.48
N PHE A 431 33.44 3.94 -25.62
CA PHE A 431 33.31 2.87 -26.62
C PHE A 431 33.50 3.39 -28.05
N LEU A 432 32.84 4.49 -28.41
CA LEU A 432 32.97 5.07 -29.75
C LEU A 432 34.38 5.58 -30.04
N TYR A 433 35.09 6.09 -29.03
CA TYR A 433 36.49 6.44 -29.14
C TYR A 433 37.36 5.20 -29.45
N ASP A 434 37.14 4.10 -28.73
CA ASP A 434 37.84 2.83 -28.96
C ASP A 434 37.56 2.29 -30.38
N VAL A 435 36.31 2.35 -30.83
CA VAL A 435 35.89 1.95 -32.18
C VAL A 435 36.60 2.81 -33.23
N ALA A 436 36.63 4.14 -33.02
CA ALA A 436 37.33 5.05 -33.94
C ALA A 436 38.82 4.74 -34.02
N LEU A 437 39.46 4.47 -32.89
CA LEU A 437 40.86 4.06 -32.82
C LEU A 437 41.12 2.77 -33.61
N ILE A 438 40.26 1.75 -33.40
CA ILE A 438 40.35 0.47 -34.12
C ILE A 438 40.18 0.68 -35.64
N ASN A 439 39.21 1.50 -36.05
CA ASN A 439 38.91 1.77 -37.44
C ASN A 439 39.97 2.63 -38.14
N SER A 440 40.82 3.36 -37.40
CA SER A 440 41.95 4.12 -37.93
C SER A 440 43.15 3.23 -38.30
N MET A 441 43.17 1.98 -37.84
CA MET A 441 44.27 1.05 -38.10
C MET A 441 44.17 0.44 -39.49
N SER A 442 45.34 0.26 -40.15
CA SER A 442 45.42 -0.59 -41.31
C SER A 442 45.16 -2.08 -40.93
N ALA A 443 44.80 -2.89 -41.90
CA ALA A 443 44.62 -4.32 -41.68
C ALA A 443 45.85 -5.00 -41.07
N ALA A 444 47.07 -4.56 -41.47
CA ALA A 444 48.30 -5.11 -40.92
C ALA A 444 48.54 -4.73 -39.46
N GLU A 445 48.27 -3.47 -39.10
CA GLU A 445 48.36 -2.99 -37.71
C GLU A 445 47.34 -3.70 -36.82
N TYR A 446 46.13 -3.86 -37.29
CA TYR A 446 45.06 -4.59 -36.54
C TYR A 446 45.50 -6.04 -36.29
N GLN A 447 46.01 -6.77 -37.29
CA GLN A 447 46.53 -8.11 -37.12
C GLN A 447 47.71 -8.20 -36.17
N GLN A 448 48.60 -7.18 -36.19
CA GLN A 448 49.73 -7.10 -35.26
C GLN A 448 49.26 -6.90 -33.81
N VAL A 449 48.21 -6.07 -33.58
CA VAL A 449 47.61 -5.89 -32.26
C VAL A 449 47.01 -7.19 -31.76
N LEU A 450 46.22 -7.89 -32.59
CA LEU A 450 45.64 -9.20 -32.24
C LEU A 450 46.70 -10.24 -31.89
N LYS A 451 47.79 -10.29 -32.65
CA LYS A 451 48.90 -11.22 -32.40
C LYS A 451 49.60 -10.97 -31.07
N ASN A 452 49.67 -9.72 -30.65
CA ASN A 452 50.31 -9.30 -29.41
C ASN A 452 49.36 -9.22 -28.22
N ALA A 453 48.03 -9.37 -28.44
CA ALA A 453 47.02 -9.29 -27.42
C ALA A 453 47.20 -10.38 -26.35
N GLN A 454 47.03 -10.03 -25.10
CA GLN A 454 47.11 -10.93 -23.95
C GLN A 454 45.91 -10.73 -23.01
N GLY A 455 45.59 -11.80 -22.28
CA GLY A 455 44.51 -11.71 -21.29
C GLY A 455 43.18 -11.28 -21.91
N MET A 456 42.55 -10.28 -21.35
CA MET A 456 41.25 -9.75 -21.81
C MET A 456 41.30 -9.14 -23.22
N ASP A 457 42.41 -8.61 -23.63
CA ASP A 457 42.54 -7.94 -24.95
C ASP A 457 42.33 -8.93 -26.10
N THR A 458 42.59 -10.21 -25.89
CA THR A 458 42.40 -11.27 -26.90
C THR A 458 40.94 -11.39 -27.39
N TYR A 459 39.98 -11.04 -26.58
CA TYR A 459 38.56 -11.05 -26.94
C TYR A 459 37.93 -9.66 -26.92
N MET A 460 38.36 -8.74 -26.07
CA MET A 460 37.77 -7.40 -25.99
C MET A 460 38.05 -6.57 -27.24
N PHE A 461 39.26 -6.63 -27.77
CA PHE A 461 39.63 -5.88 -28.95
C PHE A 461 38.80 -6.28 -30.19
N PRO A 462 38.70 -7.59 -30.56
CA PRO A 462 37.82 -8.03 -31.64
C PRO A 462 36.33 -7.84 -31.30
N TYR A 463 35.90 -7.94 -30.04
CA TYR A 463 34.52 -7.70 -29.64
C TYR A 463 34.13 -6.23 -29.83
N THR A 464 34.98 -5.28 -29.43
CA THR A 464 34.77 -3.84 -29.66
C THR A 464 34.60 -3.55 -31.16
N LYS A 465 35.45 -4.14 -32.01
CA LYS A 465 35.33 -4.00 -33.47
C LYS A 465 34.00 -4.56 -33.99
N GLN A 466 33.63 -5.77 -33.55
CA GLN A 466 32.36 -6.42 -33.92
C GLN A 466 31.14 -5.56 -33.53
N LEU A 467 31.15 -4.98 -32.32
CA LEU A 467 30.06 -4.10 -31.88
C LEU A 467 30.03 -2.77 -32.65
N GLY A 468 31.21 -2.20 -32.99
CA GLY A 468 31.30 -1.01 -33.83
C GLY A 468 30.71 -1.25 -35.22
N GLU A 469 30.96 -2.42 -35.83
CA GLU A 469 30.37 -2.83 -37.10
C GLU A 469 28.85 -3.07 -36.98
N LYS A 470 28.38 -3.66 -35.86
CA LYS A 470 26.97 -3.97 -35.61
C LYS A 470 26.14 -2.71 -35.36
N TRP A 471 26.65 -1.79 -34.55
CA TRP A 471 25.85 -0.68 -34.03
C TRP A 471 26.16 0.68 -34.67
N GLY A 472 27.33 0.81 -35.34
CA GLY A 472 27.76 2.05 -35.96
C GLY A 472 27.83 3.21 -34.97
N ASP A 473 27.31 4.37 -35.36
CA ASP A 473 27.34 5.61 -34.57
C ASP A 473 26.48 5.52 -33.28
N ARG A 474 25.62 4.55 -33.18
CA ARG A 474 24.84 4.30 -31.95
C ARG A 474 25.71 3.75 -30.83
N GLY A 475 26.78 3.03 -31.16
CA GLY A 475 27.66 2.40 -30.19
C GLY A 475 26.88 1.49 -29.21
N ILE A 476 27.13 1.65 -27.92
CA ILE A 476 26.48 0.94 -26.82
C ILE A 476 25.51 1.86 -26.04
N LEU A 477 24.84 2.75 -26.76
CA LEU A 477 24.06 3.86 -26.20
C LEU A 477 23.05 3.43 -25.11
N CYS A 478 22.31 2.32 -25.30
CA CYS A 478 21.31 1.86 -24.34
C CYS A 478 21.92 1.46 -22.99
N TRP A 479 23.21 1.12 -22.92
CA TRP A 479 23.87 0.87 -21.64
C TRP A 479 23.83 2.11 -20.74
N ASP A 480 24.10 3.28 -21.29
CA ASP A 480 24.03 4.53 -20.53
C ASP A 480 22.58 5.00 -20.30
N LEU A 481 21.72 4.99 -21.33
CA LEU A 481 20.34 5.47 -21.22
C LEU A 481 19.55 4.72 -20.14
N PHE A 482 19.71 3.40 -20.05
CA PHE A 482 18.99 2.60 -19.07
C PHE A 482 19.50 2.85 -17.65
N ARG A 483 20.80 3.09 -17.50
CA ARG A 483 21.38 3.48 -16.21
C ARG A 483 20.93 4.87 -15.77
N MET A 484 20.77 5.83 -16.70
CA MET A 484 20.19 7.14 -16.40
C MET A 484 18.78 6.98 -15.85
N SER A 485 17.95 6.10 -16.44
CA SER A 485 16.62 5.81 -15.92
C SER A 485 16.67 5.30 -14.47
N ASN A 486 17.60 4.43 -14.12
CA ASN A 486 17.73 3.94 -12.75
C ASN A 486 18.17 5.04 -11.77
N LEU A 487 19.11 5.91 -12.17
CA LEU A 487 19.53 7.04 -11.34
C LEU A 487 18.36 7.99 -11.06
N VAL A 488 17.56 8.29 -12.08
CA VAL A 488 16.37 9.14 -11.95
C VAL A 488 15.34 8.49 -11.02
N GLN A 489 15.12 7.18 -11.13
CA GLN A 489 14.20 6.44 -10.25
C GLN A 489 14.68 6.47 -8.79
N TRP A 490 15.96 6.21 -8.54
CA TRP A 490 16.51 6.29 -7.18
C TRP A 490 16.54 7.71 -6.65
N GLY A 491 16.79 8.72 -7.50
CA GLY A 491 16.72 10.12 -7.12
C GLY A 491 15.33 10.55 -6.66
N TYR A 492 14.30 10.07 -7.34
CA TYR A 492 12.91 10.26 -6.92
C TYR A 492 12.63 9.55 -5.58
N LEU A 493 13.05 8.28 -5.42
CA LEU A 493 12.91 7.53 -4.18
C LEU A 493 13.66 8.16 -3.00
N ALA A 494 14.86 8.68 -3.25
CA ALA A 494 15.68 9.37 -2.26
C ALA A 494 15.09 10.72 -1.81
N GLY A 495 14.13 11.27 -2.57
CA GLY A 495 13.57 12.61 -2.33
C GLY A 495 14.41 13.75 -2.91
N TYR A 496 15.40 13.45 -3.77
CA TYR A 496 16.19 14.46 -4.49
C TYR A 496 15.41 15.09 -5.64
N LEU A 497 14.48 14.36 -6.25
CA LEU A 497 13.65 14.81 -7.35
C LEU A 497 12.17 14.71 -7.00
N THR A 498 11.36 15.64 -7.50
CA THR A 498 9.92 15.46 -7.66
C THR A 498 9.64 14.58 -8.88
N TYR A 499 8.43 14.04 -9.00
CA TYR A 499 8.08 13.20 -10.16
C TYR A 499 8.19 13.93 -11.50
N PRO A 500 7.68 15.19 -11.66
CA PRO A 500 7.89 15.94 -12.89
C PRO A 500 9.37 16.18 -13.23
N GLU A 501 10.20 16.46 -12.22
CA GLU A 501 11.66 16.64 -12.44
C GLU A 501 12.34 15.35 -12.87
N ALA A 502 11.96 14.21 -12.29
CA ALA A 502 12.45 12.91 -12.69
C ALA A 502 12.13 12.63 -14.17
N LEU A 503 10.93 12.94 -14.62
CA LEU A 503 10.53 12.78 -16.03
C LEU A 503 11.29 13.76 -16.95
N ALA A 504 11.36 15.04 -16.58
CA ALA A 504 12.05 16.04 -17.37
C ALA A 504 13.56 15.73 -17.53
N LEU A 505 14.18 15.24 -16.46
CA LEU A 505 15.59 14.86 -16.48
C LEU A 505 15.83 13.61 -17.36
N LEU A 506 14.84 12.75 -17.51
CA LEU A 506 14.92 11.56 -18.36
C LEU A 506 14.63 11.84 -19.84
N GLU A 507 13.94 12.95 -20.18
CA GLU A 507 13.48 13.25 -21.55
C GLU A 507 14.59 13.14 -22.62
N PRO A 508 15.81 13.68 -22.43
CA PRO A 508 16.88 13.53 -23.43
C PRO A 508 17.25 12.07 -23.70
N ALA A 509 17.28 11.24 -22.66
CA ALA A 509 17.56 9.81 -22.80
C ALA A 509 16.44 9.06 -23.55
N VAL A 510 15.18 9.40 -23.29
CA VAL A 510 14.04 8.82 -23.99
C VAL A 510 14.03 9.24 -25.45
N THR A 511 14.33 10.50 -25.74
CA THR A 511 14.40 11.00 -27.13
C THR A 511 15.50 10.26 -27.91
N LEU A 512 16.69 10.13 -27.34
CA LEU A 512 17.77 9.35 -27.94
C LEU A 512 17.38 7.88 -28.18
N LEU A 513 16.70 7.28 -27.20
CA LEU A 513 16.24 5.90 -27.33
C LEU A 513 15.20 5.76 -28.45
N HIS A 514 14.20 6.62 -28.49
CA HIS A 514 13.13 6.62 -29.50
C HIS A 514 13.69 6.82 -30.91
N ASP A 515 14.61 7.76 -31.09
CA ASP A 515 15.13 8.14 -32.40
C ASP A 515 16.13 7.12 -32.98
N ASN A 516 16.79 6.34 -32.13
CA ASN A 516 17.86 5.43 -32.54
C ASN A 516 17.45 3.95 -32.57
N PHE A 517 16.29 3.57 -31.98
CA PHE A 517 15.88 2.17 -31.89
C PHE A 517 14.41 2.01 -32.33
N LYS A 518 14.05 0.80 -32.78
CA LYS A 518 12.72 0.51 -33.34
C LYS A 518 11.77 -0.15 -32.33
N ASN A 519 12.30 -0.80 -31.35
CA ASN A 519 11.54 -1.57 -30.36
C ASN A 519 12.43 -1.95 -29.16
N TRP A 520 11.81 -2.49 -28.13
CA TRP A 520 12.50 -2.91 -26.91
C TRP A 520 13.50 -4.03 -27.14
N ASP A 521 13.29 -4.94 -28.08
CA ASP A 521 14.24 -6.02 -28.34
C ASP A 521 15.58 -5.46 -28.86
N GLU A 522 15.51 -4.56 -29.83
CA GLU A 522 16.71 -3.90 -30.38
C GLU A 522 17.44 -3.07 -29.31
N ALA A 523 16.67 -2.33 -28.50
CA ALA A 523 17.23 -1.52 -27.42
C ALA A 523 17.88 -2.38 -26.32
N TYR A 524 17.23 -3.46 -25.92
CA TYR A 524 17.79 -4.39 -24.94
C TYR A 524 18.98 -5.18 -25.48
N GLU A 525 19.00 -5.53 -26.75
CA GLU A 525 20.17 -6.14 -27.38
C GLU A 525 21.39 -5.22 -27.30
N ASN A 526 21.20 -3.93 -27.62
CA ASN A 526 22.24 -2.91 -27.49
C ASN A 526 22.68 -2.72 -26.02
N TYR A 527 21.73 -2.73 -25.08
CA TYR A 527 22.04 -2.69 -23.65
C TYR A 527 22.88 -3.89 -23.19
N LEU A 528 22.54 -5.11 -23.65
CA LEU A 528 23.25 -6.33 -23.31
C LEU A 528 24.67 -6.33 -23.88
N ASP A 529 24.85 -5.89 -25.12
CA ASP A 529 26.15 -5.71 -25.74
C ASP A 529 26.98 -4.69 -24.95
N GLY A 530 26.38 -3.56 -24.59
CA GLY A 530 27.04 -2.52 -23.81
C GLY A 530 27.42 -2.99 -22.40
N TYR A 531 26.55 -3.73 -21.72
CA TYR A 531 26.90 -4.34 -20.44
C TYR A 531 28.08 -5.28 -20.55
N ASN A 532 28.08 -6.18 -21.54
CA ASN A 532 29.15 -7.16 -21.72
C ASN A 532 30.48 -6.49 -22.08
N TRP A 533 30.45 -5.43 -22.87
CA TRP A 533 31.63 -4.62 -23.17
C TRP A 533 32.16 -3.93 -21.90
N TRP A 534 31.30 -3.27 -21.14
CA TRP A 534 31.67 -2.57 -19.91
C TRP A 534 32.20 -3.54 -18.84
N ALA A 535 31.51 -4.68 -18.64
CA ALA A 535 31.89 -5.69 -17.66
C ALA A 535 33.07 -6.56 -18.11
N ARG A 536 33.60 -6.32 -19.34
CA ARG A 536 34.68 -7.07 -19.94
C ARG A 536 34.44 -8.58 -20.00
N ASN A 537 33.18 -8.97 -20.31
CA ASN A 537 32.78 -10.36 -20.41
C ASN A 537 33.26 -10.98 -21.74
N ASN A 538 33.78 -12.21 -21.69
CA ASN A 538 34.14 -12.95 -22.91
C ASN A 538 32.89 -13.55 -23.56
N VAL A 539 32.23 -12.75 -24.40
CA VAL A 539 31.03 -13.13 -25.18
C VAL A 539 31.26 -13.04 -26.68
N LEU A 540 32.50 -12.87 -27.13
CA LEU A 540 32.86 -12.84 -28.56
C LEU A 540 32.33 -14.09 -29.27
N GLY A 541 31.51 -13.87 -30.31
CA GLY A 541 30.88 -14.95 -31.08
C GLY A 541 29.72 -15.66 -30.37
N LYS A 542 29.29 -15.19 -29.21
CA LYS A 542 28.14 -15.75 -28.48
C LYS A 542 26.89 -14.90 -28.73
N ASN A 543 25.73 -15.54 -28.57
CA ASN A 543 24.46 -14.87 -28.59
C ASN A 543 24.22 -14.18 -27.23
N VAL A 544 24.05 -12.85 -27.22
CA VAL A 544 23.85 -12.09 -25.98
C VAL A 544 22.53 -12.43 -25.27
N TRP A 545 21.56 -12.97 -25.98
CA TRP A 545 20.30 -13.45 -25.42
C TRP A 545 20.43 -14.70 -24.55
N GLU A 546 21.54 -15.45 -24.71
CA GLU A 546 21.87 -16.63 -23.92
C GLU A 546 22.72 -16.29 -22.69
N THR A 547 22.98 -15.01 -22.46
CA THR A 547 23.62 -14.54 -21.22
C THR A 547 22.59 -14.45 -20.10
N TYR A 548 23.04 -14.46 -18.84
CA TYR A 548 22.16 -14.35 -17.66
C TYR A 548 21.20 -13.15 -17.75
N ARG A 549 21.67 -11.97 -18.17
CA ARG A 549 20.81 -10.80 -18.35
C ARG A 549 19.88 -10.94 -19.56
N GLY A 550 20.32 -11.57 -20.62
CA GLY A 550 19.47 -11.87 -21.78
C GLY A 550 18.29 -12.77 -21.41
N GLU A 551 18.55 -13.82 -20.64
CA GLU A 551 17.51 -14.71 -20.12
C GLU A 551 16.53 -13.99 -19.19
N ILE A 552 17.02 -13.07 -18.32
CA ILE A 552 16.14 -12.23 -17.47
C ILE A 552 15.18 -11.43 -18.33
N TYR A 553 15.67 -10.74 -19.39
CA TYR A 553 14.81 -9.95 -20.28
C TYR A 553 13.77 -10.82 -20.97
N GLN A 554 14.18 -11.97 -21.52
CA GLN A 554 13.24 -12.90 -22.18
C GLN A 554 12.17 -13.44 -21.21
N ASN A 555 12.55 -13.66 -19.96
CA ASN A 555 11.60 -14.08 -18.92
C ASN A 555 10.64 -12.94 -18.55
N MET A 556 11.09 -11.70 -18.44
CA MET A 556 10.22 -10.54 -18.20
C MET A 556 9.21 -10.34 -19.34
N LYS A 557 9.60 -10.55 -20.58
CA LYS A 557 8.70 -10.46 -21.75
C LYS A 557 7.61 -11.54 -21.78
N LYS A 558 7.87 -12.71 -21.18
CA LYS A 558 6.93 -13.84 -21.13
C LYS A 558 6.04 -13.83 -19.89
N ASN A 559 6.45 -13.14 -18.84
CA ASN A 559 5.71 -13.08 -17.59
C ASN A 559 4.51 -12.15 -17.72
N GLU A 560 3.30 -12.62 -17.34
CA GLU A 560 2.04 -11.88 -17.45
C GLU A 560 2.06 -10.52 -16.73
N GLU A 561 2.80 -10.41 -15.62
CA GLU A 561 2.88 -9.17 -14.85
C GLU A 561 3.80 -8.11 -15.48
N THR A 562 4.81 -8.52 -16.25
CA THR A 562 5.83 -7.61 -16.79
C THR A 562 5.80 -7.44 -18.30
N ALA A 563 5.15 -8.35 -19.03
CA ALA A 563 5.09 -8.31 -20.50
C ALA A 563 4.53 -6.99 -21.04
N ALA A 564 3.57 -6.38 -20.34
CA ALA A 564 2.96 -5.11 -20.74
C ALA A 564 3.98 -3.96 -20.82
N LEU A 565 5.07 -4.00 -20.04
CA LEU A 565 6.13 -3.00 -20.11
C LEU A 565 6.78 -2.91 -21.50
N PHE A 566 6.87 -4.03 -22.20
CA PHE A 566 7.60 -4.15 -23.46
C PHE A 566 6.68 -4.22 -24.68
N ASN A 567 5.37 -4.36 -24.46
CA ASN A 567 4.35 -4.44 -25.52
C ASN A 567 3.50 -3.15 -25.61
N ASN A 568 4.07 -2.00 -25.28
CA ASN A 568 3.36 -0.74 -25.10
C ASN A 568 3.27 0.16 -26.34
N GLY A 569 3.94 -0.18 -27.43
CA GLY A 569 3.90 0.59 -28.68
C GLY A 569 4.60 1.95 -28.64
N LEU A 570 5.39 2.27 -27.63
CA LEU A 570 6.01 3.58 -27.40
C LEU A 570 6.90 4.04 -28.56
N PHE A 571 7.66 3.15 -29.19
CA PHE A 571 8.52 3.48 -30.33
C PHE A 571 7.75 3.95 -31.59
N LYS A 572 6.43 3.87 -31.57
CA LYS A 572 5.56 4.37 -32.65
C LYS A 572 4.81 5.65 -32.26
N THR A 573 5.05 6.13 -31.05
CA THR A 573 4.34 7.28 -30.47
C THR A 573 5.36 8.39 -30.24
N PRO A 574 5.11 9.63 -30.70
CA PRO A 574 6.03 10.74 -30.43
C PRO A 574 6.30 10.92 -28.93
N VAL A 575 7.53 11.18 -28.58
CA VAL A 575 7.93 11.54 -27.20
C VAL A 575 7.27 12.86 -26.83
N LYS A 576 6.68 12.90 -25.64
CA LYS A 576 6.01 14.09 -25.08
C LYS A 576 6.64 14.41 -23.75
N GLY A 577 7.36 15.52 -23.70
CA GLY A 577 8.01 16.03 -22.51
C GLY A 577 7.04 16.55 -21.44
N VAL A 578 7.60 16.97 -20.32
CA VAL A 578 6.86 17.63 -19.25
C VAL A 578 6.62 19.10 -19.64
N PRO A 579 5.38 19.62 -19.54
CA PRO A 579 5.11 21.02 -19.85
C PRO A 579 5.96 21.98 -18.99
N ASN A 580 6.63 22.91 -19.63
CA ASN A 580 7.39 24.00 -18.99
C ASN A 580 8.52 23.54 -18.04
N LEU A 581 9.02 22.31 -18.23
CA LEU A 581 10.14 21.80 -17.43
C LEU A 581 11.03 20.93 -18.32
N THR A 582 12.33 21.28 -18.42
CA THR A 582 13.34 20.54 -19.19
C THR A 582 14.55 20.18 -18.35
N ALA A 583 15.37 19.23 -18.84
CA ALA A 583 16.64 18.86 -18.21
C ALA A 583 17.60 20.05 -18.12
N GLU A 584 17.66 20.91 -19.15
CA GLU A 584 18.51 22.09 -19.16
C GLU A 584 18.10 23.12 -18.09
N GLN A 585 16.80 23.31 -17.89
CA GLN A 585 16.29 24.18 -16.83
C GLN A 585 16.65 23.63 -15.45
N LEU A 586 16.57 22.30 -15.27
CA LEU A 586 16.98 21.67 -14.02
C LEU A 586 18.49 21.81 -13.78
N LEU A 587 19.29 21.59 -14.81
CA LEU A 587 20.76 21.77 -14.72
C LEU A 587 21.13 23.22 -14.39
N ALA A 588 20.49 24.19 -15.06
CA ALA A 588 20.71 25.61 -14.77
C ALA A 588 20.28 26.05 -13.36
N SER A 589 19.36 25.32 -12.73
CA SER A 589 18.91 25.63 -11.38
C SER A 589 19.87 25.18 -10.28
N VAL A 590 20.88 24.36 -10.61
CA VAL A 590 21.86 23.81 -9.66
C VAL A 590 23.29 24.31 -9.91
N GLN A 591 23.52 25.02 -11.02
CA GLN A 591 24.77 25.72 -11.35
C GLN A 591 24.75 27.15 -10.82
#